data_64b21972e505377ba609be6c015bfa5b
#
_entry.id   64b21972e505377ba609be6c015bfa5b
#
_cell.length_a   1.000
_cell.length_b   1.000
_cell.length_c   1.000
_cell.angle_alpha   90.00
_cell.angle_beta   90.00
_cell.angle_gamma   90.00
#
_symmetry.space_group_name_H-M   'P 1'
#
loop_
_entity.id
_entity.type
_entity.pdbx_description
1 polymer ?
#
loop_
_entity_poly.entity_id
_entity_poly.type
_entity_poly.pdbx_seq_one_letter_code
_entity_poly.pdbx_strand_id
1 'polypeptide(L)'
;MRKRKLAAAIGYAPGDPAPSLLASGRDREAGQIIAIAEQAGIAVVEDAALATLLDSSAKPGDLIPPWCWEATAKILAFVMKKT
;
A
#
# COMPACT_ATOMS: atom_id res chain seq x y z
N MET A 1 20.78 -11.26 9.05
CA MET A 1 19.50 -10.74 9.55
C MET A 1 18.43 -10.86 8.48
N ARG A 2 17.30 -11.43 8.84
CA ARG A 2 16.19 -11.51 7.91
C ARG A 2 15.54 -10.14 7.75
N LYS A 3 15.39 -9.71 6.51
CA LYS A 3 14.56 -8.55 6.22
C LYS A 3 13.10 -8.95 6.45
N ARG A 4 12.39 -8.19 7.26
CA ARG A 4 10.97 -8.38 7.42
C ARG A 4 10.26 -7.96 6.13
N LYS A 5 9.37 -8.80 5.67
CA LYS A 5 8.52 -8.50 4.53
C LYS A 5 7.32 -7.71 5.02
N LEU A 6 7.05 -6.59 4.39
CA LEU A 6 5.88 -5.77 4.69
C LEU A 6 5.09 -5.54 3.42
N ALA A 7 3.77 -5.55 3.54
CA ALA A 7 2.90 -5.22 2.44
C ALA A 7 1.70 -4.41 2.93
N ALA A 8 1.24 -3.50 2.11
CA ALA A 8 0.04 -2.72 2.38
C ALA A 8 -0.78 -2.60 1.11
N ALA A 9 -2.10 -2.75 1.25
CA ALA A 9 -3.03 -2.56 0.15
C ALA A 9 -3.68 -1.18 0.31
N ILE A 10 -3.61 -0.38 -0.75
CA ILE A 10 -4.11 0.99 -0.75
C ILE A 10 -5.26 1.10 -1.73
N GLY A 11 -6.37 1.68 -1.29
CA GLY A 11 -7.52 1.96 -2.13
C GLY A 11 -7.67 3.45 -2.39
N TYR A 12 -7.91 3.81 -3.64
CA TYR A 12 -8.18 5.20 -4.01
C TYR A 12 -9.09 5.24 -5.24
N ALA A 13 -10.15 6.04 -5.15
CA ALA A 13 -11.02 6.31 -6.28
C ALA A 13 -11.15 7.81 -6.46
N PRO A 14 -11.35 8.30 -7.72
CA PRO A 14 -11.59 9.72 -7.94
C PRO A 14 -12.74 10.23 -7.08
N GLY A 15 -12.54 11.36 -6.40
CA GLY A 15 -13.53 11.92 -5.49
C GLY A 15 -13.29 11.57 -4.02
N ASP A 16 -12.45 10.58 -3.72
CA ASP A 16 -12.09 10.29 -2.34
C ASP A 16 -11.25 11.42 -1.75
N PRO A 17 -11.49 11.81 -0.48
CA PRO A 17 -10.69 12.86 0.16
C PRO A 17 -9.22 12.49 0.35
N ALA A 18 -8.95 11.19 0.49
CA ALA A 18 -7.61 10.65 0.62
C ALA A 18 -7.63 9.16 0.31
N PRO A 19 -6.49 8.56 -0.06
CA PRO A 19 -6.40 7.11 -0.16
C PRO A 19 -6.67 6.45 1.20
N SER A 20 -7.18 5.23 1.15
CA SER A 20 -7.44 4.43 2.36
C SER A 20 -6.47 3.27 2.44
N LEU A 21 -6.09 2.89 3.65
CA LEU A 21 -5.35 1.65 3.88
C LEU A 21 -6.36 0.52 4.00
N LEU A 22 -6.34 -0.39 3.04
CA LEU A 22 -7.31 -1.51 3.00
C LEU A 22 -6.83 -2.70 3.81
N ALA A 23 -5.54 -2.98 3.77
CA ALA A 23 -4.93 -4.07 4.51
C ALA A 23 -3.45 -3.81 4.67
N SER A 24 -2.89 -4.34 5.74
CA SER A 24 -1.44 -4.35 5.93
C SER A 24 -1.05 -5.63 6.66
N GLY A 25 0.15 -6.10 6.41
CA GLY A 25 0.63 -7.32 7.02
C GLY A 25 2.13 -7.45 6.93
N ARG A 26 2.67 -8.33 7.78
CA ARG A 26 4.10 -8.61 7.88
C ARG A 26 4.36 -10.07 7.53
N ASP A 27 5.52 -10.33 6.96
CA ASP A 27 6.01 -11.68 6.69
C ASP A 27 4.97 -12.55 5.94
N ARG A 28 4.36 -13.51 6.60
CA ARG A 28 3.40 -14.41 6.00
C ARG A 28 2.16 -13.67 5.46
N GLU A 29 1.63 -12.73 6.23
CA GLU A 29 0.49 -11.92 5.82
C GLU A 29 0.85 -11.04 4.63
N ALA A 30 2.05 -10.48 4.61
CA ALA A 30 2.53 -9.70 3.47
C ALA A 30 2.56 -10.56 2.20
N GLY A 31 3.05 -11.79 2.29
CA GLY A 31 3.04 -12.72 1.18
C GLY A 31 1.64 -13.02 0.66
N GLN A 32 0.68 -13.18 1.57
CA GLN A 32 -0.72 -13.41 1.21
C GLN A 32 -1.33 -12.19 0.50
N ILE A 33 -1.08 -10.99 1.00
CA ILE A 33 -1.57 -9.75 0.38
C ILE A 33 -1.03 -9.62 -1.05
N ILE A 34 0.26 -9.86 -1.24
CA ILE A 34 0.90 -9.79 -2.55
C ILE A 34 0.31 -10.83 -3.49
N ALA A 35 0.14 -12.06 -3.03
CA ALA A 35 -0.41 -13.14 -3.86
C ALA A 35 -1.84 -12.82 -4.31
N ILE A 36 -2.68 -12.31 -3.41
CA ILE A 36 -4.05 -11.92 -3.73
C ILE A 36 -4.05 -10.77 -4.76
N ALA A 37 -3.18 -9.78 -4.56
CA ALA A 37 -3.07 -8.65 -5.49
C ALA A 37 -2.68 -9.13 -6.89
N GLU A 38 -1.69 -10.00 -6.99
CA GLU A 38 -1.25 -10.55 -8.27
C GLU A 38 -2.36 -11.33 -8.97
N GLN A 39 -3.09 -12.16 -8.24
CA GLN A 39 -4.22 -12.92 -8.78
C GLN A 39 -5.34 -12.03 -9.28
N ALA A 40 -5.55 -10.90 -8.61
CA ALA A 40 -6.60 -9.94 -8.97
C ALA A 40 -6.18 -8.96 -10.08
N GLY A 41 -4.93 -9.05 -10.55
CA GLY A 41 -4.42 -8.13 -11.57
C GLY A 41 -4.10 -6.75 -11.03
N ILE A 42 -3.95 -6.61 -9.72
CA ILE A 42 -3.61 -5.34 -9.06
C ILE A 42 -2.10 -5.15 -9.13
N ALA A 43 -1.66 -3.95 -9.49
CA ALA A 43 -0.24 -3.64 -9.57
C ALA A 43 0.42 -3.74 -8.19
N VAL A 44 1.58 -4.38 -8.14
CA VAL A 44 2.38 -4.49 -6.92
C VAL A 44 3.65 -3.66 -7.11
N VAL A 45 3.86 -2.70 -6.22
CA VAL A 45 5.03 -1.84 -6.25
C VAL A 45 5.84 -2.10 -4.99
N GLU A 46 7.14 -2.31 -5.15
CA GLU A 46 8.03 -2.57 -4.04
C GLU A 46 8.58 -1.26 -3.50
N ASP A 47 8.18 -0.90 -2.29
CA ASP A 47 8.65 0.29 -1.58
C ASP A 47 8.66 0.01 -0.09
N ALA A 48 9.80 -0.44 0.41
CA ALA A 48 9.96 -0.81 1.81
C ALA A 48 9.79 0.39 2.75
N ALA A 49 10.24 1.56 2.34
CA ALA A 49 10.13 2.76 3.16
C ALA A 49 8.67 3.18 3.35
N LEU A 50 7.89 3.17 2.28
CA LEU A 50 6.47 3.51 2.37
C LEU A 50 5.69 2.46 3.15
N ALA A 51 5.97 1.17 2.92
CA ALA A 51 5.30 0.10 3.65
C ALA A 51 5.54 0.21 5.15
N THR A 52 6.78 0.51 5.56
CA THR A 52 7.12 0.71 6.96
C THR A 52 6.39 1.92 7.55
N LEU A 53 6.34 3.01 6.80
CA LEU A 53 5.66 4.23 7.24
C LEU A 53 4.16 3.99 7.41
N LEU A 54 3.53 3.31 6.47
CA LEU A 54 2.10 3.00 6.55
C LEU A 54 1.80 2.05 7.71
N ASP A 55 2.63 1.04 7.92
CA ASP A 55 2.44 0.08 9.00
C ASP A 55 2.45 0.77 10.38
N SER A 56 3.27 1.80 10.53
CA SER A 56 3.37 2.53 11.80
C SER A 56 2.40 3.71 11.93
N SER A 57 1.79 4.16 10.83
CA SER A 57 1.01 5.40 10.80
C SER A 57 -0.50 5.20 10.65
N ALA A 58 -0.93 4.04 10.16
CA ALA A 58 -2.34 3.80 9.90
C ALA A 58 -2.71 2.35 10.17
N LYS A 59 -4.01 2.12 10.45
CA LYS A 59 -4.58 0.79 10.60
C LYS A 59 -5.48 0.49 9.41
N PRO A 60 -5.70 -0.80 9.07
CA PRO A 60 -6.66 -1.14 8.03
C PRO A 60 -8.01 -0.47 8.27
N GLY A 61 -8.56 0.12 7.23
CA GLY A 61 -9.78 0.90 7.28
C GLY A 61 -9.59 2.39 7.45
N ASP A 62 -8.42 2.84 7.86
CA ASP A 62 -8.12 4.26 8.05
C ASP A 62 -7.78 4.94 6.73
N LEU A 63 -8.03 6.25 6.67
CA LEU A 63 -7.47 7.08 5.63
C LEU A 63 -5.96 7.23 5.86
N ILE A 64 -5.22 7.28 4.77
CA ILE A 64 -3.77 7.47 4.83
C ILE A 64 -3.48 8.89 5.33
N PRO A 65 -2.63 9.03 6.37
CA PRO A 65 -2.35 10.35 6.95
C PRO A 65 -1.65 11.30 5.97
N PRO A 66 -1.81 12.62 6.14
CA PRO A 66 -1.20 13.61 5.23
C PRO A 66 0.31 13.47 5.04
N TRP A 67 1.05 13.09 6.07
CA TRP A 67 2.50 12.94 5.96
C TRP A 67 2.95 11.75 5.10
N CYS A 68 2.01 10.90 4.70
CA CYS A 68 2.28 9.81 3.75
C CYS A 68 1.80 10.13 2.33
N TRP A 69 1.12 11.24 2.12
CA TRP A 69 0.45 11.53 0.85
C TRP A 69 1.42 11.67 -0.31
N GLU A 70 2.55 12.34 -0.11
CA GLU A 70 3.51 12.55 -1.20
C GLU A 70 4.03 11.22 -1.75
N ALA A 71 4.50 10.35 -0.86
CA ALA A 71 5.02 9.06 -1.27
C ALA A 71 3.93 8.17 -1.88
N THR A 72 2.73 8.18 -1.30
CA THR A 72 1.59 7.43 -1.81
C THR A 72 1.15 7.94 -3.17
N ALA A 73 1.10 9.25 -3.34
CA ALA A 73 0.69 9.87 -4.61
C ALA A 73 1.64 9.52 -5.74
N LYS A 74 2.94 9.46 -5.48
CA LYS A 74 3.93 9.07 -6.48
C LYS A 74 3.70 7.66 -6.99
N ILE A 75 3.40 6.74 -6.08
CA ILE A 75 3.12 5.35 -6.44
C ILE A 75 1.81 5.23 -7.20
N LEU A 76 0.75 5.90 -6.74
CA LEU A 76 -0.54 5.89 -7.43
C LEU A 76 -0.41 6.48 -8.85
N ALA A 77 0.31 7.58 -9.00
CA ALA A 77 0.53 8.19 -10.31
C ALA A 77 1.29 7.23 -11.24
N PHE A 78 2.29 6.53 -10.73
CA PHE A 78 3.04 5.55 -11.50
C PHE A 78 2.14 4.41 -11.96
N VAL A 79 1.34 3.86 -11.08
CA VAL A 79 0.41 2.76 -11.38
C VAL A 79 -0.65 3.20 -12.40
N MET A 80 -1.24 4.37 -12.20
CA MET A 80 -2.30 4.87 -13.06
C MET A 80 -1.82 5.21 -14.47
N LYS A 81 -0.54 5.56 -14.63
CA LYS A 81 0.04 5.81 -15.95
C LYS A 81 0.20 4.56 -16.79
N LYS A 82 0.17 3.39 -16.20
CA LYS A 82 0.39 2.13 -16.90
C LYS A 82 -0.89 1.52 -17.48
N THR A 83 -2.01 2.11 -17.22
CA THR A 83 -3.29 1.58 -17.73
C THR A 83 -3.67 2.15 -19.09
#